data_993fb490487f5f883c317f8de1738c32
#
_entry.id   993fb490487f5f883c317f8de1738c32
#
_cell.length_a   1.000
_cell.length_b   1.000
_cell.length_c   1.000
_cell.angle_alpha   90.00
_cell.angle_beta   90.00
_cell.angle_gamma   90.00
#
_symmetry.space_group_name_H-M   'P 1'
#
loop_
_entity.id
_entity.type
_entity.pdbx_description
1 polymer ?
#
loop_
_entity_poly.entity_id
_entity_poly.type
_entity_poly.pdbx_seq_one_letter_code
_entity_poly.pdbx_strand_id
1 'polypeptide(L)'
;MAKPVYQKFIKVGGHQLWSLKWAKNGEPVVLLHGGLSHTANWANQILPAVSKTHEPFAYDRTAHGYTKVRKGYMHFDFQVNELVSYLRTVVKKPAHIIGWSDGGNIGLIAAIKYPKLVKSLVAIGANYTYDAGLSFNLDKVDASEEEYAKFVKMTGQDPALLLEIKAKAFKVWRTEPKLKLSQLKKIKCPVLILAGDDEPFKSEMTFKMYEAIPNGRLAVIPGASHNLVREKSKLMQAVIKDFYKSQDFPITRMPNRRAKQQEKILRNS
;
A
#
# COMPACT_ATOMS: atom_id res chain seq x y z
N MET A 1 22.33 0.76 0.06
CA MET A 1 21.00 0.16 -0.23
C MET A 1 21.10 -1.35 -0.04
N ALA A 2 20.09 -1.99 0.54
CA ALA A 2 20.06 -3.45 0.64
C ALA A 2 19.96 -4.07 -0.76
N LYS A 3 20.92 -4.93 -1.10
CA LYS A 3 20.95 -5.61 -2.40
C LYS A 3 19.84 -6.68 -2.43
N PRO A 4 18.98 -6.73 -3.46
CA PRO A 4 17.98 -7.76 -3.58
C PRO A 4 18.59 -9.14 -3.84
N VAL A 5 17.94 -10.19 -3.33
CA VAL A 5 18.25 -11.59 -3.63
C VAL A 5 17.96 -11.88 -5.10
N TYR A 6 16.86 -11.30 -5.61
CA TYR A 6 16.59 -11.24 -7.04
C TYR A 6 15.86 -9.94 -7.41
N GLN A 7 16.06 -9.53 -8.64
CA GLN A 7 15.24 -8.56 -9.36
C GLN A 7 15.11 -9.06 -10.80
N LYS A 8 13.89 -9.39 -11.22
CA LYS A 8 13.64 -10.01 -12.52
C LYS A 8 12.16 -9.96 -12.89
N PHE A 9 11.87 -10.20 -14.15
CA PHE A 9 10.50 -10.45 -14.58
C PHE A 9 10.03 -11.84 -14.13
N ILE A 10 8.82 -11.90 -13.59
CA ILE A 10 8.14 -13.15 -13.17
C ILE A 10 6.76 -13.18 -13.78
N LYS A 11 6.38 -14.33 -14.35
CA LYS A 11 5.05 -14.53 -14.94
C LYS A 11 4.01 -14.71 -13.83
N VAL A 12 3.03 -13.79 -13.77
CA VAL A 12 1.93 -13.78 -12.82
C VAL A 12 0.63 -13.52 -13.57
N GLY A 13 -0.35 -14.42 -13.46
CA GLY A 13 -1.63 -14.25 -14.14
C GLY A 13 -1.51 -14.06 -15.67
N GLY A 14 -0.53 -14.70 -16.29
CA GLY A 14 -0.28 -14.58 -17.74
C GLY A 14 0.51 -13.34 -18.18
N HIS A 15 0.94 -12.48 -17.24
CA HIS A 15 1.70 -11.26 -17.51
C HIS A 15 3.08 -11.29 -16.83
N GLN A 16 4.05 -10.54 -17.38
CA GLN A 16 5.39 -10.41 -16.82
C GLN A 16 5.43 -9.20 -15.88
N LEU A 17 5.55 -9.45 -14.58
CA LEU A 17 5.73 -8.41 -13.58
C LEU A 17 7.21 -8.29 -13.20
N TRP A 18 7.72 -7.07 -13.14
CA TRP A 18 9.03 -6.80 -12.55
C TRP A 18 8.96 -6.99 -11.04
N SER A 19 9.72 -7.93 -10.52
CA SER A 19 9.63 -8.38 -9.13
C SER A 19 10.98 -8.38 -8.44
N LEU A 20 10.98 -8.00 -7.17
CA LEU A 20 12.15 -7.94 -6.31
C LEU A 20 11.90 -8.71 -5.00
N LYS A 21 12.99 -9.23 -4.43
CA LYS A 21 13.00 -9.89 -3.12
C LYS A 21 14.33 -9.60 -2.42
N TRP A 22 14.31 -9.25 -1.13
CA TRP A 22 15.51 -8.81 -0.43
C TRP A 22 16.03 -9.76 0.65
N ALA A 23 15.24 -10.71 1.12
CA ALA A 23 15.68 -11.70 2.10
C ALA A 23 15.25 -13.11 1.70
N LYS A 24 15.83 -14.11 2.35
CA LYS A 24 15.48 -15.53 2.12
C LYS A 24 14.64 -16.10 3.24
N ASN A 25 14.67 -15.50 4.41
CA ASN A 25 14.05 -16.00 5.62
C ASN A 25 13.17 -14.94 6.28
N GLY A 26 12.23 -15.37 7.08
CA GLY A 26 11.28 -14.53 7.79
C GLY A 26 9.85 -14.67 7.24
N GLU A 27 8.92 -13.99 7.88
CA GLU A 27 7.56 -13.91 7.36
C GLU A 27 7.49 -13.00 6.14
N PRO A 28 6.76 -13.38 5.09
CA PRO A 28 6.71 -12.58 3.89
C PRO A 28 5.98 -11.26 4.13
N VAL A 29 6.56 -10.18 3.60
CA VAL A 29 5.93 -8.86 3.51
C VAL A 29 5.97 -8.36 2.07
N VAL A 30 4.83 -7.97 1.52
CA VAL A 30 4.71 -7.41 0.17
C VAL A 30 4.60 -5.91 0.24
N LEU A 31 5.49 -5.22 -0.48
CA LEU A 31 5.55 -3.77 -0.58
C LEU A 31 4.81 -3.33 -1.85
N LEU A 32 3.76 -2.50 -1.70
CA LEU A 32 2.93 -1.99 -2.79
C LEU A 32 3.12 -0.49 -2.95
N HIS A 33 3.66 -0.07 -4.08
CA HIS A 33 3.91 1.33 -4.40
C HIS A 33 2.62 2.13 -4.67
N GLY A 34 2.69 3.45 -4.63
CA GLY A 34 1.60 4.38 -4.94
C GLY A 34 1.27 4.45 -6.44
N GLY A 35 0.24 5.20 -6.79
CA GLY A 35 -0.11 5.49 -8.18
C GLY A 35 0.99 6.25 -8.90
N LEU A 36 1.15 6.01 -10.20
CA LEU A 36 2.18 6.60 -11.06
C LEU A 36 3.61 6.51 -10.47
N SER A 37 3.83 5.53 -9.57
CA SER A 37 5.10 5.25 -8.91
C SER A 37 5.62 3.87 -9.31
N HIS A 38 6.69 3.43 -8.70
CA HIS A 38 7.28 2.12 -8.92
C HIS A 38 8.18 1.71 -7.74
N THR A 39 8.56 0.45 -7.67
CA THR A 39 9.30 -0.15 -6.56
C THR A 39 10.58 0.64 -6.20
N ALA A 40 11.37 1.05 -7.18
CA ALA A 40 12.63 1.76 -6.94
C ALA A 40 12.45 3.15 -6.31
N ASN A 41 11.22 3.73 -6.37
CA ASN A 41 10.96 5.06 -5.82
C ASN A 41 10.80 5.07 -4.30
N TRP A 42 10.43 3.95 -3.68
CA TRP A 42 10.06 3.97 -2.27
C TRP A 42 10.49 2.75 -1.46
N ALA A 43 10.77 1.60 -2.08
CA ALA A 43 11.10 0.38 -1.34
C ALA A 43 12.27 0.57 -0.37
N ASN A 44 13.29 1.34 -0.76
CA ASN A 44 14.45 1.62 0.08
C ASN A 44 14.11 2.39 1.36
N GLN A 45 13.05 3.19 1.36
CA GLN A 45 12.58 3.92 2.53
C GLN A 45 11.86 3.00 3.52
N ILE A 46 11.29 1.88 3.04
CA ILE A 46 10.56 0.91 3.87
C ILE A 46 11.46 -0.24 4.33
N LEU A 47 12.37 -0.72 3.50
CA LEU A 47 13.22 -1.88 3.77
C LEU A 47 13.89 -1.86 5.16
N PRO A 48 14.43 -0.73 5.67
CA PRO A 48 15.03 -0.70 7.00
C PRO A 48 14.06 -1.03 8.14
N ALA A 49 12.76 -0.94 7.90
CA ALA A 49 11.75 -1.31 8.89
C ALA A 49 11.52 -2.82 8.99
N VAL A 50 11.75 -3.57 7.91
CA VAL A 50 11.31 -4.98 7.80
C VAL A 50 12.40 -5.95 7.39
N SER A 51 13.48 -5.53 6.73
CA SER A 51 14.47 -6.42 6.10
C SER A 51 15.24 -7.32 7.06
N LYS A 52 15.28 -7.00 8.35
CA LYS A 52 15.95 -7.84 9.37
C LYS A 52 15.05 -8.93 9.95
N THR A 53 13.75 -8.79 9.86
CA THR A 53 12.76 -9.63 10.55
C THR A 53 11.79 -10.32 9.60
N HIS A 54 11.66 -9.82 8.39
CA HIS A 54 10.73 -10.30 7.37
C HIS A 54 11.45 -10.63 6.07
N GLU A 55 10.75 -11.31 5.19
CA GLU A 55 11.13 -11.60 3.82
C GLU A 55 10.42 -10.61 2.86
N PRO A 56 11.05 -9.46 2.52
CA PRO A 56 10.38 -8.44 1.71
C PRO A 56 10.33 -8.82 0.25
N PHE A 57 9.14 -8.71 -0.33
CA PHE A 57 8.85 -8.78 -1.75
C PHE A 57 8.29 -7.44 -2.22
N ALA A 58 8.54 -7.11 -3.48
CA ALA A 58 7.86 -6.03 -4.16
C ALA A 58 7.73 -6.35 -5.64
N TYR A 59 6.77 -5.72 -6.30
CA TYR A 59 6.67 -5.77 -7.74
C TYR A 59 6.16 -4.43 -8.29
N ASP A 60 6.56 -4.10 -9.50
CA ASP A 60 5.96 -3.01 -10.23
C ASP A 60 4.62 -3.49 -10.78
N ARG A 61 3.53 -2.83 -10.37
CA ARG A 61 2.17 -3.16 -10.81
C ARG A 61 2.03 -2.92 -12.31
N THR A 62 1.09 -3.61 -12.97
CA THR A 62 0.80 -3.39 -14.38
C THR A 62 0.72 -1.89 -14.71
N ALA A 63 1.35 -1.46 -15.78
CA ALA A 63 1.49 -0.08 -16.26
C ALA A 63 2.34 0.85 -15.37
N HIS A 64 3.15 0.29 -14.47
CA HIS A 64 4.06 1.04 -13.61
C HIS A 64 5.49 0.49 -13.70
N GLY A 65 6.47 1.36 -13.53
CA GLY A 65 7.88 0.98 -13.52
C GLY A 65 8.28 0.20 -14.76
N TYR A 66 8.87 -0.97 -14.57
CA TYR A 66 9.29 -1.86 -15.66
C TYR A 66 8.16 -2.77 -16.18
N THR A 67 7.03 -2.83 -15.51
CA THR A 67 5.90 -3.68 -15.90
C THR A 67 5.04 -2.99 -16.95
N LYS A 68 4.95 -3.64 -18.14
CA LYS A 68 4.21 -3.09 -19.28
C LYS A 68 2.70 -3.02 -19.05
N VAL A 69 2.03 -2.21 -19.85
CA VAL A 69 0.55 -2.11 -19.87
C VAL A 69 -0.09 -3.41 -20.35
N ARG A 70 -1.32 -3.67 -19.92
CA ARG A 70 -2.21 -4.70 -20.48
C ARG A 70 -3.67 -4.30 -20.32
N LYS A 71 -4.58 -4.94 -21.07
CA LYS A 71 -6.01 -4.62 -21.04
C LYS A 71 -6.58 -4.69 -19.62
N GLY A 72 -7.42 -3.73 -19.24
CA GLY A 72 -8.16 -3.71 -17.97
C GLY A 72 -7.37 -3.19 -16.76
N TYR A 73 -6.12 -2.77 -16.95
CA TYR A 73 -5.30 -2.23 -15.86
C TYR A 73 -5.87 -0.94 -15.23
N MET A 74 -5.34 -0.46 -14.15
CA MET A 74 -5.65 0.74 -13.35
C MET A 74 -6.78 0.58 -12.33
N HIS A 75 -7.93 -0.02 -12.64
CA HIS A 75 -8.98 -0.23 -11.64
C HIS A 75 -8.48 -1.00 -10.41
N PHE A 76 -8.91 -0.61 -9.21
CA PHE A 76 -8.44 -1.28 -8.00
C PHE A 76 -8.78 -2.76 -7.96
N ASP A 77 -9.93 -3.19 -8.49
CA ASP A 77 -10.27 -4.61 -8.56
C ASP A 77 -9.27 -5.41 -9.41
N PHE A 78 -8.80 -4.84 -10.54
CA PHE A 78 -7.74 -5.46 -11.34
C PHE A 78 -6.44 -5.56 -10.54
N GLN A 79 -6.03 -4.48 -9.88
CA GLN A 79 -4.78 -4.43 -9.13
C GLN A 79 -4.80 -5.33 -7.88
N VAL A 80 -5.96 -5.49 -7.24
CA VAL A 80 -6.15 -6.46 -6.14
C VAL A 80 -6.04 -7.89 -6.65
N ASN A 81 -6.63 -8.21 -7.80
CA ASN A 81 -6.51 -9.55 -8.41
C ASN A 81 -5.07 -9.85 -8.83
N GLU A 82 -4.32 -8.85 -9.28
CA GLU A 82 -2.89 -8.97 -9.57
C GLU A 82 -2.09 -9.27 -8.27
N LEU A 83 -2.36 -8.55 -7.18
CA LEU A 83 -1.77 -8.83 -5.87
C LEU A 83 -2.09 -10.25 -5.39
N VAL A 84 -3.35 -10.67 -5.49
CA VAL A 84 -3.77 -12.03 -5.09
C VAL A 84 -3.06 -13.10 -5.91
N SER A 85 -2.93 -12.88 -7.21
CA SER A 85 -2.16 -13.77 -8.09
C SER A 85 -0.68 -13.81 -7.68
N TYR A 86 -0.08 -12.66 -7.38
CA TYR A 86 1.29 -12.56 -6.90
C TYR A 86 1.49 -13.30 -5.56
N LEU A 87 0.58 -13.10 -4.61
CA LEU A 87 0.60 -13.81 -3.31
C LEU A 87 0.55 -15.33 -3.49
N ARG A 88 -0.31 -15.82 -4.40
CA ARG A 88 -0.51 -17.26 -4.61
C ARG A 88 0.62 -17.92 -5.40
N THR A 89 1.22 -17.22 -6.36
CA THR A 89 2.19 -17.83 -7.30
C THR A 89 3.64 -17.54 -6.94
N VAL A 90 3.94 -16.37 -6.38
CA VAL A 90 5.31 -15.94 -6.05
C VAL A 90 5.61 -16.09 -4.57
N VAL A 91 4.77 -15.50 -3.71
CA VAL A 91 4.96 -15.54 -2.25
C VAL A 91 4.57 -16.91 -1.69
N LYS A 92 3.48 -17.50 -2.18
CA LYS A 92 2.94 -18.84 -1.83
C LYS A 92 2.54 -19.02 -0.37
N LYS A 93 2.36 -17.93 0.35
CA LYS A 93 1.95 -17.87 1.77
C LYS A 93 1.12 -16.63 2.03
N PRO A 94 0.28 -16.60 3.07
CA PRO A 94 -0.27 -15.35 3.59
C PRO A 94 0.85 -14.39 3.96
N ALA A 95 0.70 -13.10 3.66
CA ALA A 95 1.76 -12.12 3.82
C ALA A 95 1.27 -10.88 4.59
N HIS A 96 2.21 -10.20 5.22
CA HIS A 96 2.04 -8.82 5.63
C HIS A 96 2.05 -7.92 4.39
N ILE A 97 1.30 -6.84 4.41
CA ILE A 97 1.25 -5.86 3.32
C ILE A 97 1.65 -4.50 3.87
N ILE A 98 2.55 -3.83 3.17
CA ILE A 98 2.82 -2.40 3.38
C ILE A 98 2.52 -1.70 2.06
N GLY A 99 1.50 -0.85 2.04
CA GLY A 99 1.08 -0.14 0.84
C GLY A 99 1.10 1.37 1.04
N TRP A 100 1.62 2.10 0.06
CA TRP A 100 1.60 3.55 0.03
C TRP A 100 0.58 4.04 -1.00
N SER A 101 -0.27 5.00 -0.61
CA SER A 101 -1.29 5.60 -1.50
C SER A 101 -2.18 4.52 -2.13
N ASP A 102 -2.24 4.41 -3.46
CA ASP A 102 -2.92 3.30 -4.16
C ASP A 102 -2.56 1.92 -3.61
N GLY A 103 -1.28 1.70 -3.24
CA GLY A 103 -0.85 0.46 -2.62
C GLY A 103 -1.54 0.19 -1.29
N GLY A 104 -1.81 1.24 -0.51
CA GLY A 104 -2.59 1.17 0.73
C GLY A 104 -4.06 0.83 0.46
N ASN A 105 -4.65 1.47 -0.56
CA ASN A 105 -6.03 1.20 -1.00
C ASN A 105 -6.19 -0.25 -1.47
N ILE A 106 -5.23 -0.76 -2.27
CA ILE A 106 -5.18 -2.16 -2.70
C ILE A 106 -5.11 -3.08 -1.47
N GLY A 107 -4.26 -2.74 -0.49
CA GLY A 107 -4.13 -3.49 0.76
C GLY A 107 -5.43 -3.56 1.56
N LEU A 108 -6.16 -2.44 1.69
CA LEU A 108 -7.48 -2.39 2.35
C LEU A 108 -8.49 -3.29 1.64
N ILE A 109 -8.60 -3.19 0.32
CA ILE A 109 -9.52 -4.02 -0.48
C ILE A 109 -9.14 -5.50 -0.37
N ALA A 110 -7.86 -5.83 -0.43
CA ALA A 110 -7.38 -7.20 -0.28
C ALA A 110 -7.69 -7.77 1.12
N ALA A 111 -7.50 -6.99 2.18
CA ALA A 111 -7.82 -7.40 3.55
C ALA A 111 -9.32 -7.67 3.75
N ILE A 112 -10.18 -6.95 3.03
CA ILE A 112 -11.64 -7.18 3.03
C ILE A 112 -12.02 -8.42 2.22
N LYS A 113 -11.55 -8.51 0.96
CA LYS A 113 -11.98 -9.55 0.00
C LYS A 113 -11.26 -10.88 0.20
N TYR A 114 -10.01 -10.85 0.66
CA TYR A 114 -9.13 -12.03 0.78
C TYR A 114 -8.45 -12.12 2.17
N PRO A 115 -9.23 -12.12 3.27
CA PRO A 115 -8.69 -12.02 4.63
C PRO A 115 -7.73 -13.15 5.01
N LYS A 116 -7.82 -14.32 4.35
CA LYS A 116 -6.90 -15.44 4.58
C LYS A 116 -5.51 -15.24 3.96
N LEU A 117 -5.34 -14.27 3.07
CA LEU A 117 -4.06 -13.98 2.41
C LEU A 117 -3.32 -12.81 3.06
N VAL A 118 -3.98 -11.99 3.88
CA VAL A 118 -3.42 -10.79 4.49
C VAL A 118 -3.24 -11.00 5.99
N LYS A 119 -1.99 -11.10 6.45
CA LYS A 119 -1.64 -11.28 7.87
C LYS A 119 -1.75 -9.98 8.66
N SER A 120 -1.31 -8.89 8.09
CA SER A 120 -1.48 -7.52 8.61
C SER A 120 -1.34 -6.51 7.47
N LEU A 121 -1.74 -5.28 7.73
CA LEU A 121 -1.65 -4.19 6.76
C LEU A 121 -1.08 -2.94 7.41
N VAL A 122 -0.09 -2.33 6.76
CA VAL A 122 0.30 -0.93 6.96
C VAL A 122 -0.18 -0.15 5.75
N ALA A 123 -1.20 0.70 5.93
CA ALA A 123 -1.77 1.55 4.90
C ALA A 123 -1.27 2.99 5.10
N ILE A 124 -0.36 3.41 4.21
CA ILE A 124 0.32 4.71 4.28
C ILE A 124 -0.34 5.67 3.30
N GLY A 125 -0.86 6.82 3.77
CA GLY A 125 -1.50 7.82 2.92
C GLY A 125 -2.64 7.24 2.08
N ALA A 126 -3.43 6.33 2.65
CA ALA A 126 -4.54 5.66 1.97
C ALA A 126 -5.87 6.39 2.20
N ASN A 127 -6.78 6.22 1.27
CA ASN A 127 -8.17 6.67 1.38
C ASN A 127 -9.13 5.52 1.06
N TYR A 128 -10.29 5.45 1.72
CA TYR A 128 -11.24 4.36 1.47
C TYR A 128 -12.29 4.72 0.42
N THR A 129 -12.41 5.99 0.07
CA THR A 129 -13.36 6.47 -0.93
C THR A 129 -12.77 7.62 -1.76
N TYR A 130 -13.17 7.73 -3.01
CA TYR A 130 -12.67 8.72 -3.96
C TYR A 130 -13.11 10.16 -3.63
N ASP A 131 -14.25 10.32 -2.94
CA ASP A 131 -14.79 11.60 -2.50
C ASP A 131 -14.12 12.13 -1.22
N ALA A 132 -12.91 11.69 -0.98
CA ALA A 132 -12.07 12.13 0.14
C ALA A 132 -11.69 13.63 0.09
N GLY A 133 -12.02 14.32 -1.00
CA GLY A 133 -11.69 15.74 -1.20
C GLY A 133 -10.23 15.92 -1.61
N LEU A 134 -9.77 15.11 -2.58
CA LEU A 134 -8.43 15.25 -3.15
C LEU A 134 -8.17 16.65 -3.66
N SER A 135 -7.06 17.25 -3.22
CA SER A 135 -6.61 18.58 -3.65
C SER A 135 -5.78 18.58 -4.94
N PHE A 136 -5.48 17.39 -5.50
CA PHE A 136 -4.74 17.30 -6.76
C PHE A 136 -5.56 17.82 -7.93
N ASN A 137 -4.91 18.61 -8.80
CA ASN A 137 -5.51 18.95 -10.09
C ASN A 137 -5.47 17.71 -11.00
N LEU A 138 -6.62 17.03 -11.12
CA LEU A 138 -6.77 15.86 -11.97
C LEU A 138 -7.29 16.20 -13.38
N ASP A 139 -7.56 17.48 -13.68
CA ASP A 139 -8.15 17.88 -14.97
C ASP A 139 -7.08 18.03 -16.06
N LYS A 140 -5.85 18.36 -15.67
CA LYS A 140 -4.74 18.51 -16.60
C LYS A 140 -3.89 17.25 -16.63
N VAL A 141 -3.92 16.55 -17.76
CA VAL A 141 -3.06 15.40 -18.03
C VAL A 141 -1.90 15.88 -18.91
N ASP A 142 -0.75 16.08 -18.28
CA ASP A 142 0.50 16.43 -18.97
C ASP A 142 1.68 15.64 -18.44
N ALA A 143 2.81 15.74 -19.11
CA ALA A 143 4.07 15.19 -18.65
C ALA A 143 5.23 16.07 -19.12
N SER A 144 6.26 16.20 -18.28
CA SER A 144 7.49 16.87 -18.64
C SER A 144 8.36 16.00 -19.55
N GLU A 145 9.30 16.61 -20.26
CA GLU A 145 10.28 15.88 -21.07
C GLU A 145 11.09 14.88 -20.21
N GLU A 146 11.40 15.23 -18.97
CA GLU A 146 12.08 14.34 -18.03
C GLU A 146 11.21 13.10 -17.71
N GLU A 147 9.91 13.28 -17.48
CA GLU A 147 8.98 12.17 -17.24
C GLU A 147 8.90 11.25 -18.46
N TYR A 148 8.82 11.79 -19.68
CA TYR A 148 8.86 11.00 -20.91
C TYR A 148 10.16 10.23 -21.05
N ALA A 149 11.31 10.88 -20.91
CA ALA A 149 12.62 10.24 -21.01
C ALA A 149 12.78 9.11 -19.99
N LYS A 150 12.33 9.33 -18.75
CA LYS A 150 12.35 8.34 -17.69
C LYS A 150 11.42 7.16 -17.98
N PHE A 151 10.22 7.43 -18.48
CA PHE A 151 9.26 6.40 -18.87
C PHE A 151 9.83 5.49 -19.96
N VAL A 152 10.34 6.07 -21.04
CA VAL A 152 10.95 5.32 -22.17
C VAL A 152 12.16 4.52 -21.68
N LYS A 153 13.05 5.13 -20.89
CA LYS A 153 14.24 4.46 -20.34
C LYS A 153 13.87 3.23 -19.49
N MET A 154 12.79 3.31 -18.72
CA MET A 154 12.38 2.22 -17.82
C MET A 154 11.60 1.12 -18.55
N THR A 155 10.72 1.51 -19.44
CA THR A 155 9.72 0.57 -20.02
C THR A 155 10.06 0.09 -21.40
N GLY A 156 10.82 0.88 -22.17
CA GLY A 156 11.04 0.68 -23.60
C GLY A 156 9.76 0.79 -24.43
N GLN A 157 8.69 1.40 -23.87
CA GLN A 157 7.40 1.57 -24.52
C GLN A 157 7.29 2.92 -25.23
N ASP A 158 6.28 3.06 -26.09
CA ASP A 158 5.95 4.32 -26.75
C ASP A 158 5.69 5.42 -25.72
N PRO A 159 6.37 6.58 -25.80
CA PRO A 159 6.17 7.69 -24.87
C PRO A 159 4.71 8.17 -24.83
N ALA A 160 3.94 8.07 -25.89
CA ALA A 160 2.52 8.44 -25.93
C ALA A 160 1.67 7.69 -24.87
N LEU A 161 2.08 6.46 -24.51
CA LEU A 161 1.42 5.68 -23.45
C LEU A 161 1.48 6.34 -22.08
N LEU A 162 2.47 7.19 -21.82
CA LEU A 162 2.58 7.87 -20.50
C LEU A 162 1.34 8.73 -20.21
N LEU A 163 0.88 9.52 -21.18
CA LEU A 163 -0.32 10.34 -21.00
C LEU A 163 -1.58 9.47 -20.88
N GLU A 164 -1.68 8.39 -21.63
CA GLU A 164 -2.79 7.45 -21.50
C GLU A 164 -2.84 6.82 -20.09
N ILE A 165 -1.68 6.42 -19.56
CA ILE A 165 -1.55 5.86 -18.20
C ILE A 165 -1.97 6.91 -17.16
N LYS A 166 -1.47 8.15 -17.28
CA LYS A 166 -1.83 9.27 -16.37
C LYS A 166 -3.33 9.56 -16.43
N ALA A 167 -3.92 9.66 -17.62
CA ALA A 167 -5.35 9.89 -17.80
C ALA A 167 -6.20 8.78 -17.15
N LYS A 168 -5.82 7.52 -17.30
CA LYS A 168 -6.50 6.39 -16.66
C LYS A 168 -6.35 6.42 -15.15
N ALA A 169 -5.18 6.74 -14.62
CA ALA A 169 -4.96 6.89 -13.19
C ALA A 169 -5.85 8.01 -12.62
N PHE A 170 -5.89 9.18 -13.23
CA PHE A 170 -6.71 10.30 -12.82
C PHE A 170 -8.21 9.97 -12.86
N LYS A 171 -8.66 9.24 -13.90
CA LYS A 171 -10.04 8.74 -13.95
C LYS A 171 -10.36 7.81 -12.78
N VAL A 172 -9.45 6.90 -12.44
CA VAL A 172 -9.62 5.99 -11.28
C VAL A 172 -9.68 6.80 -9.98
N TRP A 173 -8.78 7.73 -9.75
CA TRP A 173 -8.78 8.55 -8.53
C TRP A 173 -10.01 9.43 -8.35
N ARG A 174 -10.73 9.77 -9.45
CA ARG A 174 -12.03 10.45 -9.38
C ARG A 174 -13.22 9.52 -9.10
N THR A 175 -13.03 8.23 -9.24
CA THR A 175 -14.14 7.28 -9.19
C THR A 175 -13.93 6.12 -8.24
N GLU A 176 -12.71 5.90 -7.75
CA GLU A 176 -12.31 4.80 -6.89
C GLU A 176 -11.28 5.26 -5.84
N PRO A 177 -11.15 4.55 -4.70
CA PRO A 177 -11.97 3.41 -4.29
C PRO A 177 -13.40 3.85 -3.88
N LYS A 178 -14.32 2.87 -3.73
CA LYS A 178 -15.71 3.07 -3.27
C LYS A 178 -16.02 2.20 -2.06
N LEU A 179 -15.13 2.15 -1.09
CA LEU A 179 -15.38 1.38 0.12
C LEU A 179 -16.32 2.14 1.06
N LYS A 180 -17.14 1.39 1.79
CA LYS A 180 -17.96 1.88 2.89
C LYS A 180 -17.29 1.58 4.23
N LEU A 181 -17.54 2.38 5.25
CA LEU A 181 -17.03 2.12 6.61
C LEU A 181 -17.48 0.74 7.14
N SER A 182 -18.70 0.29 6.75
CA SER A 182 -19.19 -1.05 7.07
C SER A 182 -18.35 -2.19 6.48
N GLN A 183 -17.65 -1.95 5.38
CA GLN A 183 -16.74 -2.93 4.79
C GLN A 183 -15.39 -2.94 5.54
N LEU A 184 -14.89 -1.77 5.95
CA LEU A 184 -13.69 -1.68 6.79
C LEU A 184 -13.85 -2.40 8.13
N LYS A 185 -15.06 -2.41 8.71
CA LYS A 185 -15.40 -3.19 9.92
C LYS A 185 -15.21 -4.71 9.75
N LYS A 186 -15.15 -5.22 8.51
CA LYS A 186 -14.94 -6.64 8.22
C LYS A 186 -13.47 -7.06 8.20
N ILE A 187 -12.54 -6.12 8.26
CA ILE A 187 -11.11 -6.42 8.27
C ILE A 187 -10.75 -7.11 9.59
N LYS A 188 -10.16 -8.30 9.49
CA LYS A 188 -9.86 -9.18 10.63
C LYS A 188 -8.41 -9.04 11.11
N CYS A 189 -7.49 -8.71 10.22
CA CYS A 189 -6.08 -8.60 10.55
C CYS A 189 -5.75 -7.28 11.27
N PRO A 190 -4.61 -7.19 11.97
CA PRO A 190 -4.09 -5.93 12.49
C PRO A 190 -3.82 -4.94 11.35
N VAL A 191 -4.21 -3.68 11.53
CA VAL A 191 -3.97 -2.60 10.55
C VAL A 191 -3.35 -1.39 11.23
N LEU A 192 -2.27 -0.88 10.65
CA LEU A 192 -1.72 0.44 10.95
C LEU A 192 -2.15 1.40 9.82
N ILE A 193 -2.97 2.38 10.16
CA ILE A 193 -3.22 3.56 9.32
C ILE A 193 -2.15 4.58 9.65
N LEU A 194 -1.37 4.97 8.64
CA LEU A 194 -0.26 5.90 8.78
C LEU A 194 -0.38 6.99 7.73
N ALA A 195 -0.33 8.27 8.15
CA ALA A 195 -0.51 9.42 7.28
C ALA A 195 0.43 10.56 7.68
N GLY A 196 0.69 11.48 6.78
CA GLY A 196 1.21 12.81 7.12
C GLY A 196 0.10 13.68 7.75
N ASP A 197 0.47 14.79 8.35
CA ASP A 197 -0.50 15.79 8.84
C ASP A 197 -0.93 16.77 7.74
N ASP A 198 -0.27 16.70 6.56
CA ASP A 198 -0.58 17.49 5.35
C ASP A 198 -0.88 16.57 4.16
N GLU A 199 -1.89 15.71 4.31
CA GLU A 199 -2.35 14.83 3.24
C GLU A 199 -3.22 15.59 2.21
N PRO A 200 -3.26 15.18 0.93
CA PRO A 200 -4.05 15.84 -0.11
C PRO A 200 -5.55 15.55 -0.02
N PHE A 201 -6.03 15.01 1.06
CA PHE A 201 -7.44 14.71 1.32
C PHE A 201 -7.81 15.08 2.76
N LYS A 202 -9.12 15.17 3.03
CA LYS A 202 -9.63 15.57 4.33
C LYS A 202 -9.14 14.64 5.45
N SER A 203 -8.59 15.21 6.52
CA SER A 203 -8.03 14.46 7.66
C SER A 203 -9.05 13.52 8.33
N GLU A 204 -10.35 13.91 8.34
CA GLU A 204 -11.41 13.04 8.87
C GLU A 204 -11.48 11.68 8.13
N MET A 205 -11.02 11.61 6.89
CA MET A 205 -10.97 10.37 6.12
C MET A 205 -10.05 9.35 6.80
N THR A 206 -8.86 9.79 7.21
CA THR A 206 -7.88 8.98 7.93
C THR A 206 -8.43 8.50 9.28
N PHE A 207 -9.05 9.39 10.04
CA PHE A 207 -9.64 9.05 11.34
C PHE A 207 -10.83 8.08 11.20
N LYS A 208 -11.73 8.30 10.24
CA LYS A 208 -12.87 7.40 9.98
C LYS A 208 -12.42 6.00 9.59
N MET A 209 -11.35 5.86 8.79
CA MET A 209 -10.77 4.54 8.51
C MET A 209 -10.29 3.85 9.77
N TYR A 210 -9.47 4.53 10.55
CA TYR A 210 -8.94 4.02 11.80
C TYR A 210 -10.05 3.57 12.75
N GLU A 211 -11.08 4.38 12.93
CA GLU A 211 -12.20 4.10 13.82
C GLU A 211 -13.02 2.89 13.36
N ALA A 212 -13.20 2.75 12.06
CA ALA A 212 -14.00 1.66 11.49
C ALA A 212 -13.29 0.29 11.59
N ILE A 213 -11.96 0.24 11.56
CA ILE A 213 -11.21 -1.03 11.57
C ILE A 213 -11.07 -1.56 13.00
N PRO A 214 -11.56 -2.78 13.32
CA PRO A 214 -11.59 -3.30 14.69
C PRO A 214 -10.21 -3.32 15.37
N ASN A 215 -9.20 -3.92 14.75
CA ASN A 215 -7.81 -3.91 15.22
C ASN A 215 -6.98 -2.85 14.47
N GLY A 216 -7.54 -1.62 14.37
CA GLY A 216 -6.90 -0.47 13.77
C GLY A 216 -5.99 0.25 14.77
N ARG A 217 -4.81 0.66 14.32
CA ARG A 217 -3.90 1.61 14.98
C ARG A 217 -3.72 2.82 14.08
N LEU A 218 -3.45 3.97 14.66
CA LEU A 218 -3.27 5.23 13.95
C LEU A 218 -1.93 5.84 14.32
N ALA A 219 -1.23 6.30 13.29
CA ALA A 219 -0.10 7.21 13.44
C ALA A 219 -0.22 8.35 12.43
N VAL A 220 -0.12 9.58 12.89
CA VAL A 220 0.01 10.77 12.05
C VAL A 220 1.41 11.33 12.26
N ILE A 221 2.14 11.50 11.16
CA ILE A 221 3.54 11.96 11.17
C ILE A 221 3.56 13.47 11.03
N PRO A 222 4.04 14.21 12.05
CA PRO A 222 4.02 15.67 12.03
C PRO A 222 5.00 16.24 11.00
N GLY A 223 4.58 17.30 10.32
CA GLY A 223 5.34 18.00 9.30
C GLY A 223 5.65 17.13 8.09
N ALA A 224 4.71 16.29 7.68
CA ALA A 224 4.84 15.42 6.53
C ALA A 224 3.61 15.49 5.63
N SER A 225 3.86 15.55 4.33
CA SER A 225 2.83 15.48 3.30
C SER A 225 2.52 14.02 2.91
N HIS A 226 1.74 13.84 1.85
CA HIS A 226 1.53 12.54 1.20
C HIS A 226 2.85 11.81 0.84
N ASN A 227 3.94 12.57 0.70
CA ASN A 227 5.27 12.02 0.41
C ASN A 227 6.07 11.66 1.68
N LEU A 228 5.40 11.44 2.81
CA LEU A 228 6.02 11.11 4.10
C LEU A 228 7.02 9.95 4.04
N VAL A 229 6.84 9.05 3.09
CA VAL A 229 7.77 7.92 2.86
C VAL A 229 9.20 8.40 2.56
N ARG A 230 9.37 9.60 2.01
CA ARG A 230 10.66 10.24 1.75
C ARG A 230 11.00 11.32 2.77
N GLU A 231 10.04 12.18 3.09
CA GLU A 231 10.22 13.34 3.96
C GLU A 231 10.57 12.94 5.39
N LYS A 232 9.91 11.91 5.92
CA LYS A 232 10.04 11.46 7.32
C LYS A 232 10.31 9.96 7.41
N SER A 233 11.10 9.41 6.49
CA SER A 233 11.34 7.96 6.38
C SER A 233 11.81 7.31 7.68
N LYS A 234 12.70 7.95 8.47
CA LYS A 234 13.19 7.39 9.74
C LYS A 234 12.09 7.28 10.80
N LEU A 235 11.25 8.31 10.94
CA LEU A 235 10.14 8.31 11.89
C LEU A 235 9.08 7.28 11.48
N MET A 236 8.72 7.26 10.21
CA MET A 236 7.82 6.24 9.64
C MET A 236 8.35 4.82 9.90
N GLN A 237 9.65 4.57 9.67
CA GLN A 237 10.27 3.26 9.94
C GLN A 237 10.18 2.87 11.41
N ALA A 238 10.35 3.83 12.35
CA ALA A 238 10.23 3.57 13.78
C ALA A 238 8.81 3.12 14.15
N VAL A 239 7.80 3.80 13.61
CA VAL A 239 6.38 3.46 13.81
C VAL A 239 6.06 2.08 13.23
N ILE A 240 6.53 1.76 12.01
CA ILE A 240 6.31 0.46 11.39
C ILE A 240 7.00 -0.65 12.19
N LYS A 241 8.24 -0.44 12.64
CA LYS A 241 8.95 -1.40 13.52
C LYS A 241 8.19 -1.67 14.80
N ASP A 242 7.65 -0.65 15.43
CA ASP A 242 6.87 -0.79 16.65
C ASP A 242 5.58 -1.58 16.40
N PHE A 243 4.88 -1.31 15.31
CA PHE A 243 3.72 -2.08 14.89
C PHE A 243 4.02 -3.58 14.72
N TYR A 244 5.21 -3.92 14.19
CA TYR A 244 5.61 -5.32 13.99
C TYR A 244 6.16 -6.00 15.25
N LYS A 245 6.50 -5.28 16.32
CA LYS A 245 6.90 -5.88 17.60
C LYS A 245 5.74 -6.60 18.29
N SER A 246 4.52 -6.07 18.17
CA SER A 246 3.32 -6.69 18.71
C SER A 246 2.14 -6.41 17.78
N GLN A 247 1.61 -7.48 17.19
CA GLN A 247 0.43 -7.43 16.32
C GLN A 247 -0.84 -7.89 17.02
N ASP A 248 -0.73 -8.29 18.29
CA ASP A 248 -1.86 -8.62 19.12
C ASP A 248 -2.77 -7.39 19.30
N PHE A 249 -3.99 -7.64 19.73
CA PHE A 249 -4.91 -6.55 20.01
C PHE A 249 -4.34 -5.66 21.13
N PRO A 250 -4.21 -4.33 20.92
CA PRO A 250 -3.54 -3.47 21.88
C PRO A 250 -4.29 -3.37 23.20
N ILE A 251 -3.64 -3.76 24.30
CA ILE A 251 -4.14 -3.57 25.66
C ILE A 251 -3.58 -2.25 26.18
N THR A 252 -4.46 -1.34 26.60
CA THR A 252 -4.10 -0.03 27.13
C THR A 252 -4.63 0.17 28.54
N ARG A 253 -3.97 1.03 29.33
CA ARG A 253 -4.36 1.28 30.73
C ARG A 253 -5.70 2.02 30.85
N MET A 254 -6.02 2.90 29.91
CA MET A 254 -7.26 3.68 29.88
C MET A 254 -7.94 3.53 28.51
N PRO A 255 -8.55 2.34 28.22
CA PRO A 255 -9.18 2.10 26.94
C PRO A 255 -10.47 2.89 26.82
N ASN A 256 -10.70 3.47 25.62
CA ASN A 256 -11.98 4.09 25.25
C ASN A 256 -12.59 3.31 24.08
N ARG A 257 -12.16 3.60 22.86
CA ARG A 257 -12.63 2.89 21.65
C ARG A 257 -12.50 1.36 21.74
N ARG A 258 -11.46 0.86 22.41
CA ARG A 258 -11.14 -0.56 22.54
C ARG A 258 -11.71 -1.22 23.81
N ALA A 259 -12.38 -0.47 24.69
CA ALA A 259 -12.77 -0.94 26.02
C ALA A 259 -13.50 -2.28 26.01
N LYS A 260 -14.59 -2.39 25.25
CA LYS A 260 -15.41 -3.61 25.16
C LYS A 260 -14.62 -4.83 24.66
N GLN A 261 -13.78 -4.66 23.66
CA GLN A 261 -13.01 -5.77 23.09
C GLN A 261 -11.83 -6.15 23.97
N GLN A 262 -11.18 -5.18 24.61
CA GLN A 262 -10.13 -5.41 25.59
C GLN A 262 -10.66 -6.19 26.80
N GLU A 263 -11.82 -5.81 27.34
CA GLU A 263 -12.48 -6.52 28.43
C GLU A 263 -12.76 -7.99 28.06
N LYS A 264 -13.30 -8.23 26.86
CA LYS A 264 -13.55 -9.60 26.36
C LYS A 264 -12.26 -10.44 26.28
N ILE A 265 -11.15 -9.85 25.83
CA ILE A 265 -9.87 -10.55 25.73
C ILE A 265 -9.34 -10.89 27.11
N LEU A 266 -9.35 -9.92 28.05
CA LEU A 266 -8.88 -10.13 29.41
C LEU A 266 -9.70 -11.13 30.24
N ARG A 267 -10.99 -11.31 29.92
CA ARG A 267 -11.84 -12.35 30.54
C ARG A 267 -11.54 -13.76 30.03
N ASN A 268 -10.94 -13.89 28.82
CA ASN A 268 -10.67 -15.16 28.17
C ASN A 268 -9.17 -15.58 28.25
N SER A 269 -8.32 -14.74 28.84
CA SER A 269 -6.91 -14.99 29.13
C SER A 269 -6.73 -15.46 30.56
#